data_65320441c58ef9f117f5f7d756babaed
#
_entry.id   65320441c58ef9f117f5f7d756babaed
#
_cell.length_a   1.000
_cell.length_b   1.000
_cell.length_c   1.000
_cell.angle_alpha   90.00
_cell.angle_beta   90.00
_cell.angle_gamma   90.00
#
_symmetry.space_group_name_H-M   'P 1'
#
loop_
_entity.id
_entity.type
_entity.pdbx_description
1 polymer ?
#
loop_
_entity_poly.entity_id
_entity_poly.type
_entity_poly.pdbx_seq_one_letter_code
_entity_poly.pdbx_strand_id
1 'polypeptide(L)'
;MKKIIINPSKIKKIRLDNGPFFLIDNFEINSSLVETSIIDGDWDINTINFEDFYIFKSIEELINGKDWKETTLYNHLLDQIEKGNPKWGCINQEMIEKRGEYILDLYNYIKENKEIPKGYFDEDDICVSIDRNGSFIFSNNGTHRLCIAKILGIREIPVRVYNIHQKWNEYRLEVKELCDKLWDGKTYQNLPHPDFSEIETMWSDDRFDAIKNNTDVSTGTLLDIGSLFGNICYQAEQFGYECTAVEIDNQYLDVMKKLHKSYYMSYKIIENSFLEMCEIEYDIIVAYNIFHHFLKSETLFNKLNEFLDKITFKEMFIQTHKTTENQMSSAFMNFDSDEFAKFIAEKTNKKNYTCVGVEGGRKIYKIF
;
A
#
# COMPACT_ATOMS: atom_id res chain seq x y z
N MET A 1 0.71 4.45 21.35
CA MET A 1 0.27 4.85 19.99
C MET A 1 0.79 3.87 18.95
N LYS A 2 -0.06 3.54 17.97
CA LYS A 2 0.30 2.67 16.84
C LYS A 2 1.28 3.39 15.90
N LYS A 3 2.40 2.75 15.58
CA LYS A 3 3.36 3.21 14.56
C LYS A 3 3.27 2.28 13.35
N ILE A 4 3.25 2.87 12.16
CA ILE A 4 3.17 2.14 10.90
C ILE A 4 4.06 2.80 9.85
N ILE A 5 4.39 2.06 8.81
CA ILE A 5 5.10 2.56 7.63
C ILE A 5 4.09 2.80 6.52
N ILE A 6 4.10 3.98 5.93
CA ILE A 6 3.18 4.32 4.84
C ILE A 6 3.88 5.03 3.69
N ASN A 7 3.28 4.95 2.51
CA ASN A 7 3.69 5.80 1.39
C ASN A 7 3.10 7.21 1.58
N PRO A 8 3.92 8.28 1.69
CA PRO A 8 3.42 9.64 1.92
C PRO A 8 2.48 10.13 0.82
N SER A 9 2.60 9.63 -0.41
CA SER A 9 1.68 9.97 -1.50
C SER A 9 0.23 9.53 -1.23
N LYS A 10 0.03 8.57 -0.33
CA LYS A 10 -1.30 8.07 0.06
C LYS A 10 -1.97 8.94 1.14
N ILE A 11 -1.27 9.91 1.74
CA ILE A 11 -1.87 10.95 2.58
C ILE A 11 -2.42 12.05 1.66
N LYS A 12 -3.69 11.94 1.28
CA LYS A 12 -4.33 12.86 0.32
C LYS A 12 -5.06 14.03 0.96
N LYS A 13 -5.28 13.99 2.28
CA LYS A 13 -6.15 14.94 2.97
C LYS A 13 -5.47 15.57 4.19
N ILE A 14 -5.87 16.80 4.48
CA ILE A 14 -5.57 17.52 5.72
C ILE A 14 -6.86 18.16 6.26
N ARG A 15 -7.04 18.15 7.57
CA ARG A 15 -8.16 18.85 8.23
C ARG A 15 -7.98 20.36 8.24
N LEU A 16 -9.09 21.08 8.09
CA LEU A 16 -9.12 22.55 8.16
C LEU A 16 -9.52 23.08 9.54
N ASP A 17 -10.24 22.31 10.31
CA ASP A 17 -10.76 22.75 11.60
C ASP A 17 -9.82 22.40 12.76
N ASN A 18 -9.81 23.31 13.76
CA ASN A 18 -9.10 23.13 15.01
C ASN A 18 -9.94 22.29 15.99
N GLY A 19 -10.50 21.15 15.56
CA GLY A 19 -11.27 20.27 16.44
C GLY A 19 -10.51 19.83 17.71
N PRO A 20 -11.13 19.10 18.64
CA PRO A 20 -10.58 18.78 19.98
C PRO A 20 -9.23 18.03 19.96
N PHE A 21 -8.70 17.73 18.79
CA PHE A 21 -7.43 17.05 18.55
C PHE A 21 -6.26 17.99 18.26
N PHE A 22 -6.50 19.31 18.20
CA PHE A 22 -5.48 20.34 18.10
C PHE A 22 -4.99 20.78 19.49
N LEU A 23 -4.56 19.86 20.27
CA LEU A 23 -3.85 20.19 21.52
C LEU A 23 -2.36 20.09 21.29
N ILE A 24 -1.77 20.99 20.49
CA ILE A 24 -0.33 21.26 20.63
C ILE A 24 -0.01 22.62 19.95
N ASP A 25 -0.69 23.67 20.38
CA ASP A 25 -0.15 25.03 20.25
C ASP A 25 0.59 25.46 21.54
N ASN A 26 0.48 24.70 22.62
CA ASN A 26 1.24 24.93 23.84
C ASN A 26 2.00 23.66 24.20
N PHE A 27 3.30 23.80 24.29
CA PHE A 27 4.34 22.83 24.63
C PHE A 27 4.18 22.18 26.01
N GLU A 28 3.06 21.51 26.26
CA GLU A 28 2.98 20.50 27.30
C GLU A 28 2.57 19.18 26.66
N ILE A 29 3.56 18.60 25.93
CA ILE A 29 3.53 17.17 25.71
C ILE A 29 3.78 16.55 27.07
N ASN A 30 2.71 16.25 27.78
CA ASN A 30 2.78 15.25 28.81
C ASN A 30 3.12 13.95 28.08
N SER A 31 4.39 13.59 28.05
CA SER A 31 4.99 12.48 27.31
C SER A 31 4.52 11.10 27.76
N SER A 32 3.61 11.04 28.69
CA SER A 32 3.00 9.83 29.16
C SER A 32 1.82 9.42 28.26
N LEU A 33 2.15 8.61 27.22
CA LEU A 33 1.23 7.61 26.65
C LEU A 33 -0.12 8.16 26.15
N VAL A 34 -0.10 8.94 25.08
CA VAL A 34 -1.35 9.08 24.30
C VAL A 34 -1.50 7.83 23.47
N GLU A 35 -2.37 6.92 23.87
CA GLU A 35 -2.76 5.76 23.09
C GLU A 35 -3.49 6.22 21.82
N THR A 36 -3.45 5.41 20.76
CA THR A 36 -4.27 5.65 19.57
C THR A 36 -5.73 5.60 19.97
N SER A 37 -6.46 6.71 19.79
CA SER A 37 -7.86 6.84 20.21
C SER A 37 -8.81 6.42 19.10
N ILE A 38 -9.89 5.73 19.48
CA ILE A 38 -11.00 5.43 18.57
C ILE A 38 -12.08 6.47 18.81
N ILE A 39 -12.48 7.19 17.75
CA ILE A 39 -13.36 8.35 17.85
C ILE A 39 -14.46 8.28 16.80
N ASP A 40 -15.68 8.52 17.21
CA ASP A 40 -16.84 8.66 16.33
C ASP A 40 -17.07 10.13 15.92
N GLY A 41 -18.11 10.38 15.14
CA GLY A 41 -18.54 11.70 14.69
C GLY A 41 -18.00 12.10 13.33
N ASP A 42 -18.10 13.38 13.01
CA ASP A 42 -17.84 13.92 11.67
C ASP A 42 -16.51 14.68 11.56
N TRP A 43 -15.56 14.37 12.42
CA TRP A 43 -14.26 15.02 12.48
C TRP A 43 -13.41 14.86 11.20
N ASP A 44 -13.71 13.86 10.38
CA ASP A 44 -12.98 13.50 9.17
C ASP A 44 -13.60 14.08 7.87
N ILE A 45 -14.68 14.87 7.97
CA ILE A 45 -15.41 15.40 6.80
C ILE A 45 -14.79 16.70 6.29
N ASN A 46 -14.50 17.65 7.20
CA ASN A 46 -13.98 18.96 6.81
C ASN A 46 -12.48 18.88 6.49
N THR A 47 -12.18 18.46 5.26
CA THR A 47 -10.81 18.28 4.78
C THR A 47 -10.61 18.94 3.42
N ILE A 48 -9.36 19.31 3.12
CA ILE A 48 -8.93 19.68 1.77
C ILE A 48 -7.89 18.68 1.27
N ASN A 49 -7.60 18.72 -0.03
CA ASN A 49 -6.48 17.98 -0.56
C ASN A 49 -5.17 18.49 0.04
N PHE A 50 -4.26 17.57 0.34
CA PHE A 50 -2.98 17.93 0.95
C PHE A 50 -2.15 18.83 0.02
N GLU A 51 -2.19 18.60 -1.28
CA GLU A 51 -1.48 19.38 -2.29
C GLU A 51 -2.07 20.80 -2.46
N ASP A 52 -3.30 21.05 -1.98
CA ASP A 52 -3.90 22.39 -1.95
C ASP A 52 -3.57 23.19 -0.70
N PHE A 53 -2.92 22.56 0.26
CA PHE A 53 -2.51 23.20 1.50
C PHE A 53 -1.41 24.25 1.25
N TYR A 54 -1.64 25.47 1.70
CA TYR A 54 -0.76 26.61 1.41
C TYR A 54 0.69 26.39 1.88
N ILE A 55 0.89 25.62 2.95
CA ILE A 55 2.24 25.31 3.45
C ILE A 55 2.94 24.37 2.47
N PHE A 56 2.25 23.34 1.94
CA PHE A 56 2.81 22.45 0.94
C PHE A 56 3.23 23.22 -0.31
N LYS A 57 2.34 24.04 -0.85
CA LYS A 57 2.63 24.89 -2.02
C LYS A 57 3.82 25.82 -1.78
N SER A 58 3.89 26.47 -0.62
CA SER A 58 4.99 27.39 -0.29
C SER A 58 6.34 26.68 -0.16
N ILE A 59 6.35 25.46 0.39
CA ILE A 59 7.57 24.64 0.48
C ILE A 59 8.00 24.17 -0.91
N GLU A 60 7.05 23.75 -1.75
CA GLU A 60 7.30 23.35 -3.13
C GLU A 60 7.85 24.52 -3.95
N GLU A 61 7.25 25.72 -3.84
CA GLU A 61 7.72 26.94 -4.48
C GLU A 61 9.15 27.31 -4.04
N LEU A 62 9.44 27.25 -2.74
CA LEU A 62 10.78 27.53 -2.19
C LEU A 62 11.83 26.54 -2.72
N ILE A 63 11.51 25.24 -2.73
CA ILE A 63 12.40 24.19 -3.25
C ILE A 63 12.68 24.39 -4.75
N ASN A 64 11.70 24.90 -5.50
CA ASN A 64 11.83 25.20 -6.92
C ASN A 64 12.48 26.58 -7.20
N GLY A 65 13.01 27.26 -6.17
CA GLY A 65 13.83 28.47 -6.29
C GLY A 65 13.07 29.80 -6.23
N LYS A 66 11.78 29.80 -5.83
CA LYS A 66 11.07 31.04 -5.53
C LYS A 66 11.65 31.70 -4.28
N ASP A 67 11.73 33.01 -4.26
CA ASP A 67 12.12 33.75 -3.06
C ASP A 67 11.18 33.41 -1.89
N TRP A 68 11.77 33.02 -0.76
CA TRP A 68 11.02 32.69 0.45
C TRP A 68 10.06 33.79 0.86
N LYS A 69 10.48 35.07 0.72
CA LYS A 69 9.67 36.25 1.06
C LYS A 69 8.43 36.41 0.19
N GLU A 70 8.40 35.81 -0.98
CA GLU A 70 7.27 35.86 -1.91
C GLU A 70 6.27 34.70 -1.70
N THR A 71 6.57 33.76 -0.79
CA THR A 71 5.68 32.62 -0.53
C THR A 71 4.51 33.01 0.36
N THR A 72 3.39 32.32 0.19
CA THR A 72 2.21 32.49 1.05
C THR A 72 2.52 32.19 2.52
N LEU A 73 3.36 31.20 2.78
CA LEU A 73 3.72 30.83 4.15
C LEU A 73 4.52 31.92 4.86
N TYR A 74 5.49 32.56 4.19
CA TYR A 74 6.24 33.68 4.75
C TYR A 74 5.33 34.82 5.18
N ASN A 75 4.42 35.24 4.26
CA ASN A 75 3.49 36.33 4.52
C ASN A 75 2.48 35.97 5.62
N HIS A 76 2.05 34.70 5.68
CA HIS A 76 1.19 34.23 6.77
C HIS A 76 1.90 34.29 8.13
N LEU A 77 3.17 33.91 8.21
CA LEU A 77 3.95 33.99 9.46
C LEU A 77 4.15 35.41 9.92
N LEU A 78 4.37 36.37 9.01
CA LEU A 78 4.42 37.82 9.34
C LEU A 78 3.08 38.31 9.91
N ASP A 79 1.98 38.02 9.25
CA ASP A 79 0.63 38.36 9.71
C ASP A 79 0.32 37.78 11.11
N GLN A 80 0.78 36.53 11.39
CA GLN A 80 0.60 35.92 12.71
C GLN A 80 1.44 36.63 13.81
N ILE A 81 2.63 37.12 13.48
CA ILE A 81 3.43 37.95 14.42
C ILE A 81 2.70 39.27 14.72
N GLU A 82 2.20 39.97 13.71
CA GLU A 82 1.46 41.20 13.88
C GLU A 82 0.20 41.02 14.72
N LYS A 83 -0.46 39.88 14.61
CA LYS A 83 -1.63 39.53 15.42
C LYS A 83 -1.29 39.04 16.85
N GLY A 84 -0.01 39.01 17.21
CA GLY A 84 0.44 38.51 18.53
C GLY A 84 0.31 36.99 18.72
N ASN A 85 0.19 36.23 17.64
CA ASN A 85 0.02 34.77 17.64
C ASN A 85 1.14 34.07 16.83
N PRO A 86 2.43 34.24 17.22
CA PRO A 86 3.56 33.71 16.48
C PRO A 86 3.47 32.18 16.39
N LYS A 87 3.78 31.63 15.20
CA LYS A 87 3.77 30.20 14.93
C LYS A 87 5.19 29.65 14.80
N TRP A 88 5.37 28.38 15.20
CA TRP A 88 6.65 27.64 15.11
C TRP A 88 7.86 28.36 15.69
N GLY A 89 7.65 29.14 16.74
CA GLY A 89 8.70 29.95 17.38
C GLY A 89 9.19 31.15 16.58
N CYS A 90 8.54 31.48 15.45
CA CYS A 90 8.87 32.67 14.64
C CYS A 90 8.26 33.92 15.28
N ILE A 91 8.99 34.56 16.22
CA ILE A 91 8.53 35.76 16.93
C ILE A 91 8.96 37.06 16.28
N ASN A 92 9.79 37.02 15.24
CA ASN A 92 10.23 38.15 14.45
C ASN A 92 10.60 37.71 13.02
N GLN A 93 10.84 38.70 12.15
CA GLN A 93 11.16 38.45 10.75
C GLN A 93 12.44 37.63 10.55
N GLU A 94 13.48 37.88 11.34
CA GLU A 94 14.74 37.11 11.25
C GLU A 94 14.50 35.60 11.49
N MET A 95 13.61 35.26 12.42
CA MET A 95 13.27 33.85 12.68
C MET A 95 12.45 33.24 11.54
N ILE A 96 11.63 34.03 10.81
CA ILE A 96 10.96 33.55 9.61
C ILE A 96 11.97 33.26 8.50
N GLU A 97 12.98 34.13 8.32
CA GLU A 97 14.06 33.90 7.34
C GLU A 97 14.84 32.62 7.66
N LYS A 98 15.25 32.43 8.91
CA LYS A 98 15.88 31.18 9.38
C LYS A 98 15.00 29.95 9.20
N ARG A 99 13.68 30.09 9.23
CA ARG A 99 12.74 28.98 8.94
C ARG A 99 12.82 28.54 7.48
N GLY A 100 12.96 29.47 6.55
CA GLY A 100 13.19 29.15 5.15
C GLY A 100 14.51 28.39 4.92
N GLU A 101 15.59 28.86 5.55
CA GLU A 101 16.90 28.17 5.53
C GLU A 101 16.78 26.74 6.09
N TYR A 102 16.15 26.59 7.24
CA TYR A 102 15.89 25.26 7.84
C TYR A 102 15.10 24.33 6.91
N ILE A 103 14.09 24.83 6.19
CA ILE A 103 13.32 24.01 5.25
C ILE A 103 14.21 23.51 4.11
N LEU A 104 15.09 24.36 3.57
CA LEU A 104 16.02 23.98 2.51
C LEU A 104 17.08 22.98 3.01
N ASP A 105 17.62 23.17 4.20
CA ASP A 105 18.57 22.24 4.81
C ASP A 105 17.93 20.86 5.04
N LEU A 106 16.69 20.85 5.54
CA LEU A 106 15.91 19.62 5.73
C LEU A 106 15.63 18.92 4.39
N TYR A 107 15.30 19.69 3.34
CA TYR A 107 15.11 19.15 1.98
C TYR A 107 16.40 18.49 1.46
N ASN A 108 17.53 19.16 1.59
CA ASN A 108 18.82 18.64 1.14
C ASN A 108 19.17 17.36 1.90
N TYR A 109 19.01 17.36 3.24
CA TYR A 109 19.24 16.19 4.06
C TYR A 109 18.41 14.98 3.59
N ILE A 110 17.08 15.15 3.45
CA ILE A 110 16.18 14.04 3.03
C ILE A 110 16.49 13.59 1.60
N LYS A 111 16.83 14.51 0.70
CA LYS A 111 17.20 14.22 -0.68
C LYS A 111 18.46 13.35 -0.78
N GLU A 112 19.48 13.66 0.04
CA GLU A 112 20.75 12.95 0.06
C GLU A 112 20.64 11.59 0.76
N ASN A 113 20.02 11.56 1.94
CA ASN A 113 19.98 10.38 2.77
C ASN A 113 18.81 9.44 2.46
N LYS A 114 17.78 9.90 1.75
CA LYS A 114 16.52 9.17 1.50
C LYS A 114 15.80 8.71 2.79
N GLU A 115 16.08 9.39 3.90
CA GLU A 115 15.59 9.09 5.23
C GLU A 115 14.93 10.32 5.85
N ILE A 116 13.82 10.12 6.53
CA ILE A 116 13.16 11.17 7.32
C ILE A 116 13.87 11.28 8.66
N PRO A 117 14.49 12.42 8.97
CA PRO A 117 15.17 12.60 10.26
C PRO A 117 14.14 12.56 11.40
N LYS A 118 14.55 12.02 12.54
CA LYS A 118 13.77 12.15 13.77
C LYS A 118 13.60 13.63 14.10
N GLY A 119 12.45 13.98 14.66
CA GLY A 119 12.22 15.33 15.15
C GLY A 119 13.11 15.68 16.35
N TYR A 120 12.98 16.89 16.84
CA TYR A 120 13.76 17.40 17.99
C TYR A 120 13.55 16.61 19.29
N PHE A 121 12.45 15.85 19.38
CA PHE A 121 12.09 15.02 20.54
C PHE A 121 11.88 13.57 20.06
N ASP A 122 12.17 12.61 20.91
CA ASP A 122 11.98 11.18 20.61
C ASP A 122 10.54 10.81 20.18
N GLU A 123 9.58 11.68 20.45
CA GLU A 123 8.16 11.51 20.12
C GLU A 123 7.67 12.39 18.97
N ASP A 124 8.56 13.14 18.31
CA ASP A 124 8.22 14.04 17.21
C ASP A 124 8.08 13.26 15.88
N ASP A 125 7.16 12.33 15.83
CA ASP A 125 6.83 11.58 14.62
C ASP A 125 5.86 12.38 13.73
N ILE A 126 5.83 12.06 12.42
CA ILE A 126 4.74 12.53 11.55
C ILE A 126 3.45 11.88 12.01
N CYS A 127 2.42 12.69 12.31
CA CYS A 127 1.15 12.19 12.83
C CYS A 127 0.06 12.16 11.77
N VAL A 128 -0.66 11.04 11.73
CA VAL A 128 -1.83 10.84 10.86
C VAL A 128 -3.01 10.33 11.67
N SER A 129 -4.22 10.55 11.14
CA SER A 129 -5.44 9.89 11.60
C SER A 129 -6.02 9.05 10.47
N ILE A 130 -6.84 8.07 10.79
CA ILE A 130 -7.50 7.20 9.81
C ILE A 130 -8.99 7.53 9.81
N ASP A 131 -9.52 7.98 8.66
CA ASP A 131 -10.90 8.39 8.49
C ASP A 131 -11.89 7.19 8.48
N ARG A 132 -13.19 7.48 8.42
CA ARG A 132 -14.27 6.47 8.38
C ARG A 132 -14.17 5.49 7.20
N ASN A 133 -13.43 5.83 6.16
CA ASN A 133 -13.23 5.01 4.97
C ASN A 133 -11.86 4.30 4.97
N GLY A 134 -11.03 4.53 5.99
CA GLY A 134 -9.69 3.97 6.09
C GLY A 134 -8.59 4.81 5.47
N SER A 135 -8.91 5.99 4.91
CA SER A 135 -7.88 6.83 4.31
C SER A 135 -7.11 7.61 5.37
N PHE A 136 -5.82 7.85 5.10
CA PHE A 136 -4.97 8.63 6.00
C PHE A 136 -5.19 10.13 5.82
N ILE A 137 -5.43 10.81 6.94
CA ILE A 137 -5.54 12.26 7.05
C ILE A 137 -4.34 12.76 7.85
N PHE A 138 -3.65 13.78 7.36
CA PHE A 138 -2.59 14.43 8.12
C PHE A 138 -3.13 15.12 9.37
N SER A 139 -2.49 14.90 10.51
CA SER A 139 -2.99 15.31 11.83
C SER A 139 -2.06 16.27 12.58
N ASN A 140 -1.40 17.17 11.87
CA ASN A 140 -0.68 18.33 12.46
C ASN A 140 0.82 18.18 12.75
N ASN A 141 1.37 17.07 13.21
CA ASN A 141 2.80 17.01 13.50
C ASN A 141 3.63 16.51 12.33
N GLY A 142 4.82 17.09 12.12
CA GLY A 142 5.75 16.70 11.07
C GLY A 142 5.46 17.32 9.69
N THR A 143 4.78 18.48 9.63
CA THR A 143 4.34 19.14 8.39
C THR A 143 5.48 19.29 7.36
N HIS A 144 6.62 19.89 7.74
CA HIS A 144 7.74 20.12 6.81
C HIS A 144 8.30 18.79 6.26
N ARG A 145 8.50 17.81 7.14
CA ARG A 145 9.02 16.48 6.78
C ARG A 145 8.09 15.75 5.82
N LEU A 146 6.78 15.80 6.08
CA LEU A 146 5.78 15.20 5.19
C LEU A 146 5.71 15.90 3.83
N CYS A 147 5.69 17.24 3.81
CA CYS A 147 5.71 18.01 2.56
C CYS A 147 6.94 17.64 1.71
N ILE A 148 8.11 17.65 2.31
CA ILE A 148 9.37 17.33 1.62
C ILE A 148 9.38 15.86 1.15
N ALA A 149 8.91 14.93 1.98
CA ALA A 149 8.82 13.51 1.59
C ALA A 149 7.93 13.30 0.37
N LYS A 150 6.79 14.01 0.29
CA LYS A 150 5.88 13.98 -0.87
C LYS A 150 6.53 14.59 -2.11
N ILE A 151 7.17 15.75 -1.99
CA ILE A 151 7.87 16.44 -3.10
C ILE A 151 9.00 15.57 -3.67
N LEU A 152 9.75 14.91 -2.81
CA LEU A 152 10.86 14.02 -3.21
C LEU A 152 10.40 12.63 -3.69
N GLY A 153 9.11 12.29 -3.59
CA GLY A 153 8.60 10.98 -3.94
C GLY A 153 9.16 9.85 -3.07
N ILE A 154 9.43 10.12 -1.78
CA ILE A 154 9.86 9.08 -0.83
C ILE A 154 8.77 8.01 -0.77
N ARG A 155 9.17 6.74 -0.88
CA ARG A 155 8.20 5.64 -0.97
C ARG A 155 7.61 5.25 0.38
N GLU A 156 8.39 5.35 1.44
CA GLU A 156 8.02 4.87 2.78
C GLU A 156 8.49 5.84 3.85
N ILE A 157 7.59 6.18 4.76
CA ILE A 157 7.89 6.97 5.94
C ILE A 157 7.25 6.35 7.19
N PRO A 158 7.93 6.41 8.35
CA PRO A 158 7.30 6.06 9.61
C PRO A 158 6.31 7.17 10.02
N VAL A 159 5.12 6.76 10.41
CA VAL A 159 4.10 7.66 10.95
C VAL A 159 3.49 7.10 12.22
N ARG A 160 2.94 7.99 13.03
CA ARG A 160 2.18 7.66 14.22
C ARG A 160 0.70 7.86 13.95
N VAL A 161 -0.10 6.84 14.22
CA VAL A 161 -1.56 6.94 14.10
C VAL A 161 -2.11 7.53 15.39
N TYR A 162 -2.71 8.72 15.27
CA TYR A 162 -3.25 9.48 16.40
C TYR A 162 -4.69 9.04 16.73
N ASN A 163 -5.56 9.07 15.72
CA ASN A 163 -6.95 8.65 15.86
C ASN A 163 -7.35 7.68 14.76
N ILE A 164 -8.28 6.81 15.09
CA ILE A 164 -8.97 5.92 14.16
C ILE A 164 -10.45 6.20 14.28
N HIS A 165 -11.13 6.43 13.16
CA HIS A 165 -12.58 6.60 13.17
C HIS A 165 -13.27 5.28 13.56
N GLN A 166 -14.33 5.38 14.37
CA GLN A 166 -15.05 4.21 14.89
C GLN A 166 -15.52 3.26 13.78
N LYS A 167 -16.08 3.78 12.67
CA LYS A 167 -16.51 2.96 11.52
C LYS A 167 -15.39 2.17 10.87
N TRP A 168 -14.18 2.75 10.80
CA TRP A 168 -13.03 2.03 10.30
C TRP A 168 -12.56 0.96 11.29
N ASN A 169 -12.61 1.25 12.59
CA ASN A 169 -12.27 0.27 13.61
C ASN A 169 -13.24 -0.91 13.62
N GLU A 170 -14.54 -0.67 13.44
CA GLU A 170 -15.56 -1.72 13.28
C GLU A 170 -15.21 -2.62 12.08
N TYR A 171 -14.88 -2.03 10.92
CA TYR A 171 -14.44 -2.78 9.76
C TYR A 171 -13.14 -3.58 10.02
N ARG A 172 -12.17 -3.03 10.78
CA ARG A 172 -10.97 -3.78 11.18
C ARG A 172 -11.31 -5.03 11.99
N LEU A 173 -12.30 -4.94 12.87
CA LEU A 173 -12.77 -6.09 13.65
C LEU A 173 -13.44 -7.14 12.74
N GLU A 174 -14.28 -6.73 11.80
CA GLU A 174 -14.87 -7.64 10.79
C GLU A 174 -13.81 -8.39 9.99
N VAL A 175 -12.76 -7.71 9.55
CA VAL A 175 -11.63 -8.34 8.84
C VAL A 175 -10.89 -9.32 9.75
N LYS A 176 -10.66 -8.98 11.02
CA LYS A 176 -10.04 -9.89 11.99
C LYS A 176 -10.87 -11.13 12.23
N GLU A 177 -12.19 -10.99 12.41
CA GLU A 177 -13.12 -12.11 12.54
C GLU A 177 -13.12 -13.01 11.31
N LEU A 178 -13.01 -12.44 10.12
CA LEU A 178 -12.84 -13.21 8.88
C LEU A 178 -11.53 -14.02 8.90
N CYS A 179 -10.43 -13.42 9.33
CA CYS A 179 -9.13 -14.08 9.46
C CYS A 179 -9.18 -15.20 10.51
N ASP A 180 -9.81 -14.97 11.66
CA ASP A 180 -10.01 -15.98 12.70
C ASP A 180 -10.77 -17.19 12.17
N LYS A 181 -11.84 -16.93 11.42
CA LYS A 181 -12.70 -17.98 10.86
C LYS A 181 -12.00 -18.82 9.80
N LEU A 182 -11.20 -18.19 8.93
CA LEU A 182 -10.63 -18.85 7.75
C LEU A 182 -9.21 -19.38 7.97
N TRP A 183 -8.40 -18.72 8.80
CA TRP A 183 -6.97 -18.97 8.88
C TRP A 183 -6.39 -18.86 10.30
N ASP A 184 -7.20 -19.12 11.31
CA ASP A 184 -6.75 -19.17 12.72
C ASP A 184 -6.04 -17.87 13.17
N GLY A 185 -6.67 -16.73 12.87
CA GLY A 185 -6.20 -15.39 13.25
C GLY A 185 -5.11 -14.78 12.36
N LYS A 186 -4.70 -15.51 11.32
CA LYS A 186 -3.73 -15.01 10.34
C LYS A 186 -4.44 -14.52 9.08
N THR A 187 -3.70 -13.88 8.17
CA THR A 187 -4.16 -13.69 6.80
C THR A 187 -3.49 -14.67 5.87
N TYR A 188 -4.12 -14.99 4.74
CA TYR A 188 -3.50 -15.85 3.74
C TYR A 188 -2.31 -15.16 3.05
N GLN A 189 -2.38 -13.84 2.86
CA GLN A 189 -1.31 -12.97 2.37
C GLN A 189 -1.46 -11.60 3.04
N ASN A 190 -0.44 -10.74 2.98
CA ASN A 190 -0.52 -9.39 3.53
C ASN A 190 -1.72 -8.63 2.98
N LEU A 191 -2.44 -7.96 3.87
CA LEU A 191 -3.47 -7.03 3.49
C LEU A 191 -2.81 -5.74 2.98
N PRO A 192 -3.13 -5.27 1.77
CA PRO A 192 -2.44 -4.13 1.15
C PRO A 192 -2.88 -2.78 1.76
N HIS A 193 -2.92 -2.71 3.09
CA HIS A 193 -3.19 -1.50 3.84
C HIS A 193 -2.40 -1.51 5.15
N PRO A 194 -1.56 -0.50 5.42
CA PRO A 194 -0.62 -0.50 6.55
C PRO A 194 -1.26 -0.64 7.92
N ASP A 195 -2.54 -0.26 8.07
CA ASP A 195 -3.26 -0.37 9.35
C ASP A 195 -3.51 -1.81 9.78
N PHE A 196 -3.34 -2.78 8.87
CA PHE A 196 -3.45 -4.22 9.15
C PHE A 196 -2.11 -4.92 9.31
N SER A 197 -0.99 -4.18 9.32
CA SER A 197 0.37 -4.77 9.39
C SER A 197 0.65 -5.58 10.66
N GLU A 198 -0.20 -5.48 11.70
CA GLU A 198 -0.09 -6.31 12.89
C GLU A 198 -0.65 -7.72 12.74
N ILE A 199 -1.42 -8.00 11.67
CA ILE A 199 -1.96 -9.35 11.46
C ILE A 199 -0.91 -10.22 10.78
N GLU A 200 -0.51 -11.30 11.43
CA GLU A 200 0.43 -12.27 10.87
C GLU A 200 -0.11 -12.91 9.59
N THR A 201 0.77 -13.22 8.67
CA THR A 201 0.41 -13.90 7.42
C THR A 201 0.84 -15.36 7.42
N MET A 202 0.09 -16.19 6.69
CA MET A 202 0.47 -17.59 6.46
C MET A 202 1.63 -17.72 5.46
N TRP A 203 1.69 -16.78 4.51
CA TRP A 203 2.68 -16.75 3.44
C TRP A 203 3.43 -15.43 3.49
N SER A 204 4.75 -15.47 3.29
CA SER A 204 5.58 -14.28 3.26
C SER A 204 5.35 -13.43 1.99
N ASP A 205 5.88 -12.22 1.97
CA ASP A 205 5.87 -11.36 0.77
C ASP A 205 6.91 -11.80 -0.28
N ASP A 206 7.72 -12.81 0.03
CA ASP A 206 8.75 -13.38 -0.87
C ASP A 206 8.18 -13.84 -2.22
N ARG A 207 6.87 -14.10 -2.28
CA ARG A 207 6.18 -14.43 -3.54
C ARG A 207 6.23 -13.30 -4.57
N PHE A 208 6.11 -12.04 -4.14
CA PHE A 208 6.31 -10.90 -5.03
C PHE A 208 7.80 -10.70 -5.34
N ASP A 209 8.69 -10.94 -4.38
CA ASP A 209 10.13 -10.89 -4.59
C ASP A 209 10.59 -11.92 -5.64
N ALA A 210 9.93 -13.08 -5.72
CA ALA A 210 10.18 -14.04 -6.79
C ALA A 210 9.91 -13.47 -8.18
N ILE A 211 8.88 -12.62 -8.34
CA ILE A 211 8.62 -11.89 -9.58
C ILE A 211 9.68 -10.82 -9.79
N LYS A 212 9.82 -9.92 -8.84
CA LYS A 212 10.70 -8.75 -8.89
C LYS A 212 12.15 -9.09 -9.23
N ASN A 213 12.66 -10.18 -8.66
CA ASN A 213 14.06 -10.57 -8.80
C ASN A 213 14.33 -11.45 -10.04
N ASN A 214 13.28 -11.93 -10.74
CA ASN A 214 13.43 -12.86 -11.84
C ASN A 214 12.72 -12.44 -13.14
N THR A 215 12.00 -11.31 -13.13
CA THR A 215 11.37 -10.79 -14.34
C THR A 215 12.37 -10.03 -15.20
N ASP A 216 12.28 -10.22 -16.53
CA ASP A 216 12.99 -9.41 -17.54
C ASP A 216 12.12 -8.24 -18.05
N VAL A 217 10.86 -8.17 -17.60
CA VAL A 217 9.89 -7.11 -17.93
C VAL A 217 10.01 -5.99 -16.91
N SER A 218 10.60 -4.87 -17.28
CA SER A 218 10.82 -3.74 -16.35
C SER A 218 9.56 -2.93 -16.05
N THR A 219 8.62 -2.85 -17.00
CA THR A 219 7.31 -2.19 -16.90
C THR A 219 6.36 -2.84 -17.90
N GLY A 220 5.07 -2.75 -17.67
CA GLY A 220 4.06 -3.30 -18.57
C GLY A 220 2.80 -3.71 -17.84
N THR A 221 2.02 -4.60 -18.45
CA THR A 221 0.76 -5.09 -17.89
C THR A 221 0.97 -6.37 -17.08
N LEU A 222 0.31 -6.44 -15.91
CA LEU A 222 0.34 -7.62 -15.03
C LEU A 222 -1.08 -8.09 -14.71
N LEU A 223 -1.34 -9.38 -14.90
CA LEU A 223 -2.58 -10.04 -14.49
C LEU A 223 -2.32 -10.94 -13.28
N ASP A 224 -3.05 -10.73 -12.20
CA ASP A 224 -3.03 -11.58 -11.00
C ASP A 224 -4.32 -12.40 -10.91
N ILE A 225 -4.21 -13.70 -11.15
CA ILE A 225 -5.33 -14.65 -11.19
C ILE A 225 -5.56 -15.27 -9.82
N GLY A 226 -6.76 -15.08 -9.26
CA GLY A 226 -7.07 -15.49 -7.89
C GLY A 226 -6.37 -14.58 -6.89
N SER A 227 -6.57 -13.28 -7.06
CA SER A 227 -5.78 -12.25 -6.37
C SER A 227 -6.11 -12.07 -4.89
N LEU A 228 -7.14 -12.73 -4.37
CA LEU A 228 -7.61 -12.67 -2.99
C LEU A 228 -7.85 -11.22 -2.55
N PHE A 229 -6.89 -10.59 -1.84
CA PHE A 229 -6.98 -9.21 -1.37
C PHE A 229 -6.21 -8.21 -2.25
N GLY A 230 -5.63 -8.66 -3.38
CA GLY A 230 -4.94 -7.80 -4.35
C GLY A 230 -3.51 -7.41 -3.94
N ASN A 231 -2.86 -8.16 -3.05
CA ASN A 231 -1.53 -7.80 -2.55
C ASN A 231 -0.45 -7.81 -3.64
N ILE A 232 -0.47 -8.77 -4.56
CA ILE A 232 0.48 -8.81 -5.69
C ILE A 232 0.31 -7.58 -6.57
N CYS A 233 -0.93 -7.24 -6.94
CA CYS A 233 -1.21 -6.03 -7.73
C CYS A 233 -0.79 -4.76 -6.99
N TYR A 234 -1.06 -4.65 -5.69
CA TYR A 234 -0.62 -3.51 -4.89
C TYR A 234 0.90 -3.35 -4.88
N GLN A 235 1.64 -4.44 -4.71
CA GLN A 235 3.10 -4.39 -4.74
C GLN A 235 3.62 -4.05 -6.15
N ALA A 236 3.07 -4.68 -7.19
CA ALA A 236 3.49 -4.48 -8.57
C ALA A 236 3.27 -3.04 -9.07
N GLU A 237 2.15 -2.38 -8.69
CA GLU A 237 1.93 -0.97 -9.05
C GLU A 237 3.01 -0.03 -8.48
N GLN A 238 3.66 -0.38 -7.35
CA GLN A 238 4.76 0.40 -6.78
C GLN A 238 6.04 0.32 -7.66
N PHE A 239 6.12 -0.66 -8.55
CA PHE A 239 7.21 -0.83 -9.52
C PHE A 239 6.83 -0.38 -10.93
N GLY A 240 5.65 0.24 -11.10
CA GLY A 240 5.23 0.84 -12.36
C GLY A 240 4.50 -0.11 -13.31
N TYR A 241 4.00 -1.26 -12.83
CA TYR A 241 3.15 -2.14 -13.64
C TYR A 241 1.69 -1.65 -13.64
N GLU A 242 1.03 -1.79 -14.79
CA GLU A 242 -0.41 -1.64 -14.91
C GLU A 242 -1.08 -2.97 -14.56
N CYS A 243 -1.66 -3.05 -13.36
CA CYS A 243 -2.12 -4.32 -12.82
C CYS A 243 -3.62 -4.53 -12.97
N THR A 244 -4.00 -5.79 -13.13
CA THR A 244 -5.38 -6.29 -13.11
C THR A 244 -5.48 -7.46 -12.14
N ALA A 245 -6.30 -7.31 -11.11
CA ALA A 245 -6.63 -8.34 -10.12
C ALA A 245 -7.92 -9.06 -10.55
N VAL A 246 -7.90 -10.38 -10.63
CA VAL A 246 -9.07 -11.19 -10.92
C VAL A 246 -9.43 -12.03 -9.72
N GLU A 247 -10.64 -11.86 -9.20
CA GLU A 247 -11.16 -12.62 -8.07
C GLU A 247 -12.64 -12.92 -8.27
N ILE A 248 -13.12 -14.05 -7.75
CA ILE A 248 -14.51 -14.49 -7.90
C ILE A 248 -15.23 -14.57 -6.54
N ASP A 249 -14.51 -14.75 -5.47
CA ASP A 249 -15.10 -14.88 -4.14
C ASP A 249 -15.50 -13.51 -3.57
N ASN A 250 -16.81 -13.33 -3.34
CA ASN A 250 -17.37 -12.06 -2.88
C ASN A 250 -16.80 -11.61 -1.53
N GLN A 251 -16.45 -12.53 -0.62
CA GLN A 251 -15.87 -12.16 0.67
C GLN A 251 -14.50 -11.48 0.48
N TYR A 252 -13.69 -12.03 -0.42
CA TYR A 252 -12.37 -11.47 -0.72
C TYR A 252 -12.47 -10.19 -1.53
N LEU A 253 -13.41 -10.14 -2.49
CA LEU A 253 -13.70 -8.95 -3.28
C LEU A 253 -14.13 -7.76 -2.43
N ASP A 254 -14.99 -7.97 -1.44
CA ASP A 254 -15.46 -6.89 -0.56
C ASP A 254 -14.29 -6.30 0.24
N VAL A 255 -13.41 -7.15 0.79
CA VAL A 255 -12.20 -6.70 1.47
C VAL A 255 -11.26 -5.97 0.49
N MET A 256 -10.96 -6.57 -0.67
CA MET A 256 -10.10 -5.99 -1.70
C MET A 256 -10.58 -4.61 -2.12
N LYS A 257 -11.86 -4.46 -2.48
CA LYS A 257 -12.45 -3.17 -2.91
C LYS A 257 -12.36 -2.11 -1.82
N LYS A 258 -12.62 -2.49 -0.57
CA LYS A 258 -12.55 -1.56 0.56
C LYS A 258 -11.13 -1.07 0.77
N LEU A 259 -10.14 -1.98 0.78
CA LEU A 259 -8.72 -1.63 0.91
C LEU A 259 -8.20 -0.85 -0.29
N HIS A 260 -8.58 -1.25 -1.51
CA HIS A 260 -8.26 -0.56 -2.76
C HIS A 260 -8.67 0.92 -2.70
N LYS A 261 -9.92 1.19 -2.29
CA LYS A 261 -10.45 2.55 -2.16
C LYS A 261 -9.77 3.33 -1.03
N SER A 262 -9.61 2.71 0.14
CA SER A 262 -9.07 3.38 1.34
C SER A 262 -7.62 3.83 1.17
N TYR A 263 -6.83 3.06 0.44
CA TYR A 263 -5.40 3.34 0.23
C TYR A 263 -5.08 3.86 -1.17
N TYR A 264 -6.10 4.30 -1.93
CA TYR A 264 -5.96 4.90 -3.27
C TYR A 264 -5.10 4.05 -4.22
N MET A 265 -5.38 2.76 -4.30
CA MET A 265 -4.72 1.86 -5.24
C MET A 265 -5.26 2.10 -6.65
N SER A 266 -4.49 1.76 -7.69
CA SER A 266 -4.81 2.09 -9.08
C SER A 266 -5.11 0.88 -9.96
N TYR A 267 -4.81 -0.34 -9.50
CA TYR A 267 -5.05 -1.54 -10.30
C TYR A 267 -6.54 -1.78 -10.58
N LYS A 268 -6.82 -2.45 -11.70
CA LYS A 268 -8.18 -2.85 -12.07
C LYS A 268 -8.61 -4.07 -11.28
N ILE A 269 -9.91 -4.14 -10.94
CA ILE A 269 -10.52 -5.32 -10.30
C ILE A 269 -11.52 -5.92 -11.29
N ILE A 270 -11.37 -7.21 -11.59
CA ILE A 270 -12.32 -8.01 -12.37
C ILE A 270 -13.01 -9.00 -11.42
N GLU A 271 -14.30 -8.82 -11.24
CA GLU A 271 -15.16 -9.59 -10.36
C GLU A 271 -15.78 -10.76 -11.12
N ASN A 272 -14.94 -11.66 -11.60
CA ASN A 272 -15.39 -12.77 -12.41
C ASN A 272 -14.39 -13.94 -12.38
N SER A 273 -14.80 -15.07 -12.95
CA SER A 273 -13.87 -16.16 -13.23
C SER A 273 -12.90 -15.75 -14.34
N PHE A 274 -11.60 -15.98 -14.12
CA PHE A 274 -10.59 -15.77 -15.17
C PHE A 274 -10.88 -16.62 -16.43
N LEU A 275 -11.59 -17.75 -16.29
CA LEU A 275 -12.00 -18.62 -17.40
C LEU A 275 -12.98 -17.93 -18.37
N GLU A 276 -13.69 -16.90 -17.93
CA GLU A 276 -14.65 -16.14 -18.73
C GLU A 276 -14.06 -14.92 -19.43
N MET A 277 -12.76 -14.66 -19.24
CA MET A 277 -12.06 -13.60 -19.94
C MET A 277 -11.90 -13.96 -21.43
N CYS A 278 -12.24 -13.01 -22.32
CA CYS A 278 -12.25 -13.27 -23.76
C CYS A 278 -10.90 -13.10 -24.45
N GLU A 279 -10.16 -12.07 -24.08
CA GLU A 279 -8.83 -11.77 -24.60
C GLU A 279 -7.87 -11.58 -23.42
N ILE A 280 -6.82 -12.40 -23.40
CA ILE A 280 -5.86 -12.40 -22.30
C ILE A 280 -4.47 -12.24 -22.89
N GLU A 281 -4.08 -10.98 -23.02
CA GLU A 281 -2.73 -10.58 -23.42
C GLU A 281 -2.15 -9.67 -22.35
N TYR A 282 -1.13 -10.16 -21.66
CA TYR A 282 -0.42 -9.43 -20.61
C TYR A 282 1.07 -9.67 -20.73
N ASP A 283 1.87 -8.71 -20.29
CA ASP A 283 3.32 -8.92 -20.21
C ASP A 283 3.68 -9.96 -19.16
N ILE A 284 3.04 -9.87 -17.99
CA ILE A 284 3.22 -10.82 -16.88
C ILE A 284 1.86 -11.38 -16.46
N ILE A 285 1.78 -12.71 -16.28
CA ILE A 285 0.65 -13.38 -15.63
C ILE A 285 1.13 -14.02 -14.34
N VAL A 286 0.40 -13.81 -13.24
CA VAL A 286 0.64 -14.44 -11.94
C VAL A 286 -0.53 -15.35 -11.62
N ALA A 287 -0.23 -16.60 -11.24
CA ALA A 287 -1.24 -17.59 -10.86
C ALA A 287 -0.72 -18.42 -9.66
N TYR A 288 -0.68 -17.78 -8.49
CA TYR A 288 -0.19 -18.41 -7.29
C TYR A 288 -1.29 -19.20 -6.57
N ASN A 289 -1.04 -20.50 -6.36
CA ASN A 289 -1.96 -21.39 -5.64
C ASN A 289 -3.38 -21.45 -6.22
N ILE A 290 -3.56 -21.31 -7.55
CA ILE A 290 -4.88 -21.30 -8.17
C ILE A 290 -5.10 -22.47 -9.14
N PHE A 291 -4.16 -22.77 -10.03
CA PHE A 291 -4.40 -23.74 -11.11
C PHE A 291 -4.57 -25.18 -10.61
N HIS A 292 -4.04 -25.55 -9.45
CA HIS A 292 -4.24 -26.87 -8.89
C HIS A 292 -5.70 -27.17 -8.50
N HIS A 293 -6.52 -26.16 -8.28
CA HIS A 293 -7.96 -26.34 -8.06
C HIS A 293 -8.66 -26.93 -9.30
N PHE A 294 -8.10 -26.70 -10.48
CA PHE A 294 -8.62 -27.18 -11.75
C PHE A 294 -8.14 -28.59 -12.11
N LEU A 295 -7.25 -29.18 -11.33
CA LEU A 295 -6.82 -30.58 -11.47
C LEU A 295 -7.76 -31.57 -10.77
N LYS A 296 -8.74 -31.10 -10.00
CA LYS A 296 -9.60 -31.93 -9.15
C LYS A 296 -10.62 -32.76 -9.91
N SER A 297 -11.04 -32.36 -11.12
CA SER A 297 -11.96 -33.11 -11.97
C SER A 297 -11.61 -32.93 -13.46
N GLU A 298 -12.02 -33.90 -14.28
CA GLU A 298 -11.81 -33.82 -15.73
C GLU A 298 -12.44 -32.58 -16.36
N THR A 299 -13.65 -32.23 -15.93
CA THR A 299 -14.33 -31.01 -16.42
C THR A 299 -13.55 -29.73 -16.13
N LEU A 300 -13.01 -29.60 -14.91
CA LEU A 300 -12.20 -28.44 -14.52
C LEU A 300 -10.86 -28.45 -15.26
N PHE A 301 -10.24 -29.62 -15.42
CA PHE A 301 -9.00 -29.75 -16.16
C PHE A 301 -9.17 -29.32 -17.63
N ASN A 302 -10.25 -29.72 -18.28
CA ASN A 302 -10.55 -29.30 -19.65
C ASN A 302 -10.75 -27.78 -19.74
N LYS A 303 -11.42 -27.15 -18.77
CA LYS A 303 -11.55 -25.69 -18.71
C LYS A 303 -10.21 -24.98 -18.55
N LEU A 304 -9.30 -25.54 -17.72
CA LEU A 304 -7.95 -25.00 -17.58
C LEU A 304 -7.19 -25.11 -18.92
N ASN A 305 -7.29 -26.23 -19.61
CA ASN A 305 -6.68 -26.42 -20.93
C ASN A 305 -7.16 -25.35 -21.93
N GLU A 306 -8.48 -25.15 -22.02
CA GLU A 306 -9.07 -24.15 -22.91
C GLU A 306 -8.62 -22.72 -22.57
N PHE A 307 -8.42 -22.44 -21.30
CA PHE A 307 -7.88 -21.16 -20.83
C PHE A 307 -6.43 -20.99 -21.24
N LEU A 308 -5.58 -21.98 -20.97
CA LEU A 308 -4.15 -21.94 -21.30
C LEU A 308 -3.89 -21.83 -22.82
N ASP A 309 -4.78 -22.37 -23.65
CA ASP A 309 -4.71 -22.27 -25.12
C ASP A 309 -5.01 -20.85 -25.65
N LYS A 310 -5.63 -19.98 -24.84
CA LYS A 310 -6.10 -18.63 -25.24
C LYS A 310 -5.24 -17.50 -24.71
N ILE A 311 -4.34 -17.77 -23.77
CA ILE A 311 -3.55 -16.71 -23.13
C ILE A 311 -2.27 -16.41 -23.88
N THR A 312 -1.92 -15.13 -23.90
CA THR A 312 -0.65 -14.64 -24.44
C THR A 312 0.09 -13.83 -23.38
N PHE A 313 1.37 -14.11 -23.19
CA PHE A 313 2.18 -13.41 -22.19
C PHE A 313 3.68 -13.45 -22.58
N LYS A 314 4.47 -12.57 -21.99
CA LYS A 314 5.94 -12.68 -22.04
C LYS A 314 6.42 -13.67 -21.00
N GLU A 315 5.97 -13.49 -19.77
CA GLU A 315 6.34 -14.30 -18.60
C GLU A 315 5.11 -14.68 -17.77
N MET A 316 5.12 -15.88 -17.22
CA MET A 316 4.12 -16.31 -16.25
C MET A 316 4.79 -16.83 -14.99
N PHE A 317 4.31 -16.39 -13.84
CA PHE A 317 4.74 -16.88 -12.53
C PHE A 317 3.62 -17.72 -11.91
N ILE A 318 3.93 -18.99 -11.65
CA ILE A 318 2.98 -19.91 -11.01
C ILE A 318 3.54 -20.45 -9.71
N GLN A 319 2.68 -20.68 -8.74
CA GLN A 319 3.03 -21.47 -7.56
C GLN A 319 2.27 -22.80 -7.63
N THR A 320 3.03 -23.89 -7.58
CA THR A 320 2.50 -25.25 -7.71
C THR A 320 2.04 -25.80 -6.35
N HIS A 321 1.25 -26.86 -6.36
CA HIS A 321 0.88 -27.62 -5.16
C HIS A 321 1.92 -28.71 -4.84
N LYS A 322 1.74 -29.39 -3.69
CA LYS A 322 2.45 -30.64 -3.37
C LYS A 322 1.51 -31.82 -3.65
N THR A 323 2.02 -32.85 -4.31
CA THR A 323 1.24 -34.07 -4.61
C THR A 323 0.68 -34.76 -3.36
N THR A 324 1.32 -34.53 -2.22
CA THR A 324 0.96 -35.11 -0.91
C THR A 324 -0.10 -34.30 -0.14
N GLU A 325 -0.57 -33.20 -0.68
CA GLU A 325 -1.63 -32.41 -0.02
C GLU A 325 -2.96 -33.18 -0.01
N ASN A 326 -3.64 -33.20 1.12
CA ASN A 326 -4.93 -33.88 1.27
C ASN A 326 -5.96 -33.48 0.20
N GLN A 327 -5.96 -32.22 -0.20
CA GLN A 327 -6.86 -31.71 -1.22
C GLN A 327 -6.60 -32.28 -2.63
N MET A 328 -5.46 -32.93 -2.84
CA MET A 328 -5.05 -33.53 -4.12
C MET A 328 -5.19 -35.05 -4.12
N SER A 329 -5.57 -35.68 -3.00
CA SER A 329 -5.62 -37.14 -2.85
C SER A 329 -6.59 -37.84 -3.81
N SER A 330 -7.64 -37.14 -4.25
CA SER A 330 -8.65 -37.63 -5.20
C SER A 330 -8.69 -36.80 -6.48
N ALA A 331 -7.64 -36.02 -6.78
CA ALA A 331 -7.61 -35.19 -7.98
C ALA A 331 -7.58 -36.04 -9.25
N PHE A 332 -8.24 -35.58 -10.30
CA PHE A 332 -8.24 -36.22 -11.64
C PHE A 332 -6.81 -36.28 -12.21
N MET A 333 -6.06 -35.17 -12.04
CA MET A 333 -4.63 -35.10 -12.35
C MET A 333 -3.87 -34.63 -11.12
N ASN A 334 -2.73 -35.25 -10.84
CA ASN A 334 -1.88 -34.87 -9.70
C ASN A 334 -0.42 -34.86 -10.13
N PHE A 335 -0.04 -33.82 -10.85
CA PHE A 335 1.33 -33.59 -11.30
C PHE A 335 2.27 -33.28 -10.13
N ASP A 336 3.52 -33.71 -10.21
CA ASP A 336 4.53 -33.10 -9.38
C ASP A 336 4.80 -31.65 -9.84
N SER A 337 5.58 -30.90 -9.06
CA SER A 337 5.80 -29.48 -9.32
C SER A 337 6.47 -29.20 -10.65
N ASP A 338 7.46 -30.02 -11.05
CA ASP A 338 8.20 -29.83 -12.30
C ASP A 338 7.35 -30.28 -13.51
N GLU A 339 6.61 -31.41 -13.36
CA GLU A 339 5.67 -31.90 -14.37
C GLU A 339 4.57 -30.85 -14.63
N PHE A 340 4.06 -30.20 -13.59
CA PHE A 340 3.01 -29.20 -13.74
C PHE A 340 3.51 -27.93 -14.43
N ALA A 341 4.70 -27.45 -14.06
CA ALA A 341 5.30 -26.30 -14.74
C ALA A 341 5.59 -26.62 -16.22
N LYS A 342 6.08 -27.82 -16.52
CA LYS A 342 6.30 -28.29 -17.89
C LYS A 342 4.97 -28.37 -18.67
N PHE A 343 3.92 -28.95 -18.10
CA PHE A 343 2.61 -29.02 -18.70
C PHE A 343 2.07 -27.63 -19.09
N ILE A 344 2.16 -26.64 -18.18
CA ILE A 344 1.70 -25.27 -18.46
C ILE A 344 2.57 -24.63 -19.56
N ALA A 345 3.88 -24.81 -19.53
CA ALA A 345 4.77 -24.31 -20.57
C ALA A 345 4.42 -24.85 -21.95
N GLU A 346 4.24 -26.17 -22.05
CA GLU A 346 3.85 -26.84 -23.30
C GLU A 346 2.48 -26.34 -23.81
N LYS A 347 1.48 -26.24 -22.92
CA LYS A 347 0.13 -25.75 -23.25
C LYS A 347 0.09 -24.29 -23.72
N THR A 348 0.97 -23.45 -23.20
CA THR A 348 1.06 -22.03 -23.56
C THR A 348 2.10 -21.78 -24.68
N ASN A 349 2.60 -22.82 -25.35
CA ASN A 349 3.60 -22.76 -26.40
C ASN A 349 4.92 -22.08 -25.94
N LYS A 350 5.25 -22.19 -24.66
CA LYS A 350 6.51 -21.73 -24.12
C LYS A 350 7.56 -22.83 -24.09
N LYS A 351 8.81 -22.46 -24.27
CA LYS A 351 9.93 -23.44 -24.35
C LYS A 351 10.65 -23.61 -23.03
N ASN A 352 10.59 -22.59 -22.19
CA ASN A 352 11.41 -22.52 -20.99
C ASN A 352 10.55 -22.37 -19.74
N TYR A 353 10.98 -23.04 -18.68
CA TYR A 353 10.50 -22.81 -17.33
C TYR A 353 11.65 -23.02 -16.35
N THR A 354 11.64 -22.29 -15.25
CA THR A 354 12.66 -22.39 -14.20
C THR A 354 12.05 -22.16 -12.83
N CYS A 355 12.53 -22.92 -11.83
CA CYS A 355 12.16 -22.69 -10.44
C CYS A 355 12.90 -21.43 -9.93
N VAL A 356 12.14 -20.43 -9.49
CA VAL A 356 12.65 -19.13 -9.04
C VAL A 356 12.46 -18.90 -7.54
N GLY A 357 11.81 -19.85 -6.84
CA GLY A 357 11.60 -19.74 -5.41
C GLY A 357 10.84 -20.92 -4.83
N VAL A 358 10.83 -20.98 -3.50
CA VAL A 358 10.03 -21.95 -2.74
C VAL A 358 9.42 -21.24 -1.55
N GLU A 359 8.09 -21.27 -1.44
CA GLU A 359 7.36 -20.68 -0.35
C GLU A 359 6.39 -21.70 0.27
N GLY A 360 6.43 -21.87 1.58
CA GLY A 360 5.64 -22.90 2.28
C GLY A 360 5.91 -24.34 1.77
N GLY A 361 7.08 -24.58 1.18
CA GLY A 361 7.47 -25.84 0.55
C GLY A 361 6.78 -26.09 -0.79
N ARG A 362 6.13 -25.08 -1.39
CA ARG A 362 5.61 -25.10 -2.77
C ARG A 362 6.56 -24.32 -3.66
N LYS A 363 6.92 -24.90 -4.79
CA LYS A 363 7.82 -24.26 -5.75
C LYS A 363 7.12 -23.17 -6.53
N ILE A 364 7.85 -22.08 -6.81
CA ILE A 364 7.44 -21.00 -7.71
C ILE A 364 8.23 -21.14 -9.00
N TYR A 365 7.54 -21.13 -10.14
CA TYR A 365 8.16 -21.21 -11.46
C TYR A 365 7.89 -19.95 -12.26
N LYS A 366 8.91 -19.54 -13.01
CA LYS A 366 8.82 -18.62 -14.14
C LYS A 366 8.73 -19.45 -15.42
N ILE A 367 7.75 -19.15 -16.28
CA ILE A 367 7.52 -19.75 -17.60
C ILE A 367 7.69 -18.66 -18.66
N PHE A 368 8.51 -18.88 -19.73
CA PHE A 368 8.88 -17.81 -20.67
C PHE A 368 9.33 -18.34 -22.04
#